data_994b9b9b8327730197c214eec6477132
#
_entry.id   994b9b9b8327730197c214eec6477132
#
_cell.length_a   1.000
_cell.length_b   1.000
_cell.length_c   1.000
_cell.angle_alpha   90.00
_cell.angle_beta   90.00
_cell.angle_gamma   90.00
#
_symmetry.space_group_name_H-M   'P 1'
#
loop_
_entity.id
_entity.type
_entity.pdbx_description
1 polymer ?
#
loop_
_entity_poly.entity_id
_entity_poly.type
_entity_poly.pdbx_seq_one_letter_code
_entity_poly.pdbx_strand_id
1 'polypeptide(L)'
;MPADTPRKSDPMTAIRVLTYNVHSCRGADRRVDPARIAAVIAEADADIIALQEVDVGRQRSGGDDQARMIAHALEVQSYFHPALHLGEEKYGDAILTRLPLEVLKAGPLPSVGEPRGALLAKVRMGGKDLLVANTHLGLRRRERMRQIQTLLGPEWLEQPEIKGLPTIFLGDFNAGPRSALYRHVTRSFQDAEPAGQDRRPGTFPARWPLFRIDHVFVRNGLVPGGTEVLTGSLPRMASDHLPILATLKLPDDRETEGAGAALEAVRPSPVREQDT
;
A
#
# COMPACT_ATOMS: atom_id res chain seq x y z
N MET A 1 5.17 -15.94 -31.78
CA MET A 1 5.90 -15.93 -30.51
C MET A 1 6.78 -14.68 -30.50
N PRO A 2 6.43 -13.58 -29.82
CA PRO A 2 7.37 -12.52 -29.59
C PRO A 2 8.28 -12.94 -28.43
N ALA A 3 9.58 -12.78 -28.64
CA ALA A 3 10.63 -13.12 -27.70
C ALA A 3 10.55 -12.19 -26.49
N ASP A 4 10.51 -12.82 -25.31
CA ASP A 4 10.65 -12.21 -24.01
C ASP A 4 12.04 -11.57 -23.93
N THR A 5 12.11 -10.24 -24.02
CA THR A 5 13.36 -9.51 -23.85
C THR A 5 13.55 -9.29 -22.35
N PRO A 6 14.50 -9.97 -21.68
CA PRO A 6 14.73 -9.76 -20.27
C PRO A 6 15.16 -8.31 -20.01
N ARG A 7 14.46 -7.62 -19.11
CA ARG A 7 14.89 -6.32 -18.61
C ARG A 7 16.34 -6.41 -18.11
N LYS A 8 17.20 -5.50 -18.57
CA LYS A 8 18.53 -5.32 -17.97
C LYS A 8 18.32 -4.94 -16.51
N SER A 9 18.49 -5.90 -15.60
CA SER A 9 18.49 -5.66 -14.17
C SER A 9 19.77 -4.93 -13.78
N ASP A 10 19.63 -3.67 -13.37
CA ASP A 10 20.63 -2.98 -12.58
C ASP A 10 20.82 -3.72 -11.24
N PRO A 11 22.03 -3.87 -10.68
CA PRO A 11 22.31 -4.71 -9.49
C PRO A 11 21.64 -4.25 -8.18
N MET A 12 20.93 -3.13 -8.17
CA MET A 12 20.03 -2.75 -7.08
C MET A 12 18.58 -2.94 -7.55
N THR A 13 17.94 -3.99 -7.05
CA THR A 13 16.56 -4.33 -7.44
C THR A 13 15.61 -3.23 -6.98
N ALA A 14 15.16 -2.40 -7.93
CA ALA A 14 14.12 -1.42 -7.68
C ALA A 14 12.76 -2.09 -7.74
N ILE A 15 11.88 -1.79 -6.78
CA ILE A 15 10.47 -2.21 -6.77
C ILE A 15 9.58 -1.00 -7.07
N ARG A 16 8.59 -1.19 -7.92
CA ARG A 16 7.59 -0.18 -8.27
C ARG A 16 6.28 -0.53 -7.58
N VAL A 17 5.78 0.37 -6.75
CA VAL A 17 4.52 0.17 -6.02
C VAL A 17 3.53 1.27 -6.35
N LEU A 18 2.28 0.89 -6.56
CA LEU A 18 1.21 1.79 -6.90
C LEU A 18 0.12 1.75 -5.84
N THR A 19 -0.36 2.91 -5.39
CA THR A 19 -1.60 3.03 -4.63
C THR A 19 -2.63 3.81 -5.45
N TYR A 20 -3.88 3.31 -5.47
CA TYR A 20 -4.94 3.90 -6.25
C TYR A 20 -6.32 3.67 -5.63
N ASN A 21 -6.96 4.72 -5.13
CA ASN A 21 -8.38 4.69 -4.84
C ASN A 21 -9.14 4.72 -6.17
N VAL A 22 -9.88 3.64 -6.47
CA VAL A 22 -10.53 3.43 -7.77
C VAL A 22 -11.99 3.88 -7.83
N HIS A 23 -12.53 4.40 -6.71
CA HIS A 23 -13.90 4.90 -6.63
C HIS A 23 -14.94 3.92 -7.20
N SER A 24 -14.88 2.66 -6.81
CA SER A 24 -15.71 1.57 -7.36
C SER A 24 -15.63 1.48 -8.90
N CYS A 25 -14.47 1.79 -9.48
CA CYS A 25 -14.22 1.88 -10.94
C CYS A 25 -15.13 2.88 -11.66
N ARG A 26 -15.70 3.84 -10.93
CA ARG A 26 -16.60 4.85 -11.47
C ARG A 26 -15.86 6.09 -11.92
N GLY A 27 -15.80 6.30 -13.22
CA GLY A 27 -15.12 7.43 -13.82
C GLY A 27 -15.86 8.77 -13.70
N ALA A 28 -15.19 9.84 -14.16
CA ALA A 28 -15.75 11.20 -14.21
C ALA A 28 -17.00 11.29 -15.13
N ASP A 29 -17.14 10.38 -16.08
CA ASP A 29 -18.32 10.18 -16.93
C ASP A 29 -19.44 9.39 -16.24
N ARG A 30 -19.26 9.01 -14.98
CA ARG A 30 -20.18 8.21 -14.16
C ARG A 30 -20.34 6.75 -14.62
N ARG A 31 -19.56 6.29 -15.59
CA ARG A 31 -19.57 4.89 -16.02
C ARG A 31 -18.65 4.07 -15.13
N VAL A 32 -19.11 2.90 -14.75
CA VAL A 32 -18.29 1.89 -14.04
C VAL A 32 -17.52 1.11 -15.11
N ASP A 33 -16.19 1.11 -15.03
CA ASP A 33 -15.32 0.52 -16.04
C ASP A 33 -14.00 0.00 -15.41
N PRO A 34 -13.98 -1.25 -14.93
CA PRO A 34 -12.77 -1.87 -14.38
C PRO A 34 -11.63 -2.00 -15.41
N ALA A 35 -11.97 -2.14 -16.72
CA ALA A 35 -10.95 -2.22 -17.76
C ALA A 35 -10.19 -0.90 -17.92
N ARG A 36 -10.86 0.23 -17.71
CA ARG A 36 -10.23 1.55 -17.69
C ARG A 36 -9.24 1.69 -16.54
N ILE A 37 -9.57 1.19 -15.35
CA ILE A 37 -8.66 1.14 -14.21
C ILE A 37 -7.46 0.25 -14.53
N ALA A 38 -7.69 -0.94 -15.11
CA ALA A 38 -6.61 -1.82 -15.52
C ALA A 38 -5.67 -1.17 -16.54
N ALA A 39 -6.19 -0.40 -17.50
CA ALA A 39 -5.38 0.33 -18.47
C ALA A 39 -4.47 1.38 -17.79
N VAL A 40 -5.00 2.14 -16.81
CA VAL A 40 -4.17 3.09 -16.02
C VAL A 40 -3.05 2.38 -15.28
N ILE A 41 -3.34 1.22 -14.67
CA ILE A 41 -2.36 0.44 -13.92
C ILE A 41 -1.31 -0.18 -14.84
N ALA A 42 -1.70 -0.66 -16.03
CA ALA A 42 -0.79 -1.23 -17.02
C ALA A 42 0.27 -0.22 -17.47
N GLU A 43 -0.12 1.05 -17.69
CA GLU A 43 0.84 2.12 -18.03
C GLU A 43 1.86 2.38 -16.91
N ALA A 44 1.48 2.15 -15.65
CA ALA A 44 2.34 2.32 -14.50
C ALA A 44 3.42 1.23 -14.38
N ASP A 45 3.21 0.04 -14.94
CA ASP A 45 4.10 -1.13 -14.86
C ASP A 45 4.59 -1.38 -13.41
N ALA A 46 3.65 -1.44 -12.46
CA ALA A 46 3.93 -1.62 -11.04
C ALA A 46 4.07 -3.12 -10.69
N ASP A 47 4.99 -3.44 -9.77
CA ASP A 47 5.18 -4.80 -9.24
C ASP A 47 4.13 -5.15 -8.19
N ILE A 48 3.74 -4.14 -7.38
CA ILE A 48 2.71 -4.25 -6.33
C ILE A 48 1.71 -3.12 -6.52
N ILE A 49 0.42 -3.47 -6.50
CA ILE A 49 -0.70 -2.56 -6.70
C ILE A 49 -1.63 -2.66 -5.49
N ALA A 50 -1.85 -1.56 -4.81
CA ALA A 50 -2.79 -1.44 -3.69
C ALA A 50 -3.98 -0.60 -4.13
N LEU A 51 -5.16 -1.21 -4.14
CA LEU A 51 -6.41 -0.56 -4.53
C LEU A 51 -7.28 -0.32 -3.31
N GLN A 52 -7.99 0.81 -3.31
CA GLN A 52 -9.01 1.15 -2.34
C GLN A 52 -10.33 1.39 -3.06
N GLU A 53 -11.45 1.28 -2.34
CA GLU A 53 -12.81 1.45 -2.88
C GLU A 53 -13.19 0.45 -3.97
N VAL A 54 -12.85 -0.81 -3.79
CA VAL A 54 -13.19 -1.87 -4.74
C VAL A 54 -14.53 -2.51 -4.36
N ASP A 55 -15.44 -2.63 -5.33
CA ASP A 55 -16.72 -3.33 -5.20
C ASP A 55 -16.60 -4.79 -5.64
N VAL A 56 -17.27 -5.68 -4.90
CA VAL A 56 -17.47 -7.09 -5.28
C VAL A 56 -18.93 -7.46 -5.08
N GLY A 57 -19.60 -7.86 -6.15
CA GLY A 57 -21.00 -8.24 -6.16
C GLY A 57 -21.97 -7.07 -5.95
N ARG A 58 -21.51 -5.80 -5.96
CA ARG A 58 -22.35 -4.63 -5.71
C ARG A 58 -23.24 -4.32 -6.91
N GLN A 59 -24.55 -4.23 -6.69
CA GLN A 59 -25.50 -3.89 -7.76
C GLN A 59 -25.26 -2.50 -8.35
N ARG A 60 -24.82 -1.55 -7.52
CA ARG A 60 -24.47 -0.20 -7.95
C ARG A 60 -23.36 -0.14 -9.01
N SER A 61 -22.56 -1.18 -9.10
CA SER A 61 -21.43 -1.32 -10.03
C SER A 61 -21.57 -2.53 -10.98
N GLY A 62 -22.80 -3.05 -11.15
CA GLY A 62 -23.10 -4.10 -12.13
C GLY A 62 -23.01 -5.53 -11.58
N GLY A 63 -22.73 -5.72 -10.29
CA GLY A 63 -22.62 -7.04 -9.66
C GLY A 63 -21.29 -7.75 -9.90
N ASP A 64 -20.33 -7.08 -10.48
CA ASP A 64 -19.02 -7.62 -10.85
C ASP A 64 -18.07 -7.74 -9.64
N ASP A 65 -17.07 -8.62 -9.77
CA ASP A 65 -15.88 -8.65 -8.92
C ASP A 65 -14.78 -7.78 -9.57
N GLN A 66 -14.74 -6.51 -9.18
CA GLN A 66 -13.82 -5.55 -9.78
C GLN A 66 -12.35 -5.90 -9.53
N ALA A 67 -12.00 -6.41 -8.35
CA ALA A 67 -10.63 -6.82 -8.05
C ALA A 67 -10.16 -7.93 -8.98
N ARG A 68 -11.01 -8.95 -9.19
CA ARG A 68 -10.73 -10.07 -10.07
C ARG A 68 -10.67 -9.66 -11.53
N MET A 69 -11.57 -8.77 -11.99
CA MET A 69 -11.56 -8.27 -13.36
C MET A 69 -10.28 -7.51 -13.69
N ILE A 70 -9.85 -6.60 -12.79
CA ILE A 70 -8.61 -5.84 -12.95
C ILE A 70 -7.41 -6.79 -12.94
N ALA A 71 -7.36 -7.72 -11.99
CA ALA A 71 -6.27 -8.69 -11.88
C ALA A 71 -6.16 -9.58 -13.13
N HIS A 72 -7.28 -10.05 -13.67
CA HIS A 72 -7.32 -10.83 -14.90
C HIS A 72 -6.79 -10.02 -16.11
N ALA A 73 -7.21 -8.77 -16.24
CA ALA A 73 -6.75 -7.90 -17.34
C ALA A 73 -5.24 -7.59 -17.27
N LEU A 74 -4.66 -7.61 -16.07
CA LEU A 74 -3.23 -7.37 -15.81
C LEU A 74 -2.39 -8.65 -15.73
N GLU A 75 -3.03 -9.83 -15.79
CA GLU A 75 -2.39 -11.15 -15.60
C GLU A 75 -1.62 -11.26 -14.29
N VAL A 76 -2.26 -10.79 -13.18
CA VAL A 76 -1.70 -10.80 -11.83
C VAL A 76 -2.63 -11.53 -10.86
N GLN A 77 -2.11 -11.88 -9.67
CA GLN A 77 -2.92 -12.35 -8.55
C GLN A 77 -3.60 -11.16 -7.87
N SER A 78 -4.78 -11.38 -7.28
CA SER A 78 -5.45 -10.42 -6.41
C SER A 78 -5.86 -11.05 -5.10
N TYR A 79 -5.70 -10.28 -4.02
CA TYR A 79 -6.32 -10.55 -2.74
C TYR A 79 -7.19 -9.35 -2.35
N PHE A 80 -8.48 -9.61 -2.13
CA PHE A 80 -9.47 -8.61 -1.76
C PHE A 80 -9.90 -8.82 -0.30
N HIS A 81 -9.95 -7.74 0.49
CA HIS A 81 -10.51 -7.73 1.84
C HIS A 81 -11.72 -6.82 1.91
N PRO A 82 -12.91 -7.35 2.21
CA PRO A 82 -14.10 -6.53 2.41
C PRO A 82 -14.05 -5.83 3.78
N ALA A 83 -14.05 -4.51 3.78
CA ALA A 83 -14.27 -3.70 4.97
C ALA A 83 -15.77 -3.58 5.29
N LEU A 84 -16.63 -3.59 4.27
CA LEU A 84 -18.09 -3.51 4.37
C LEU A 84 -18.75 -4.71 3.70
N HIS A 85 -19.72 -5.31 4.42
CA HIS A 85 -20.61 -6.35 3.93
C HIS A 85 -22.06 -5.85 3.96
N LEU A 86 -22.79 -6.04 2.85
CA LEU A 86 -24.22 -5.77 2.72
C LEU A 86 -24.87 -6.99 2.09
N GLY A 87 -25.15 -8.05 2.89
CA GLY A 87 -25.49 -9.35 2.37
C GLY A 87 -24.33 -9.96 1.58
N GLU A 88 -24.58 -10.31 0.30
CA GLU A 88 -23.55 -10.83 -0.60
C GLU A 88 -22.67 -9.72 -1.20
N GLU A 89 -23.11 -8.47 -1.12
CA GLU A 89 -22.37 -7.33 -1.63
C GLU A 89 -21.21 -6.94 -0.70
N LYS A 90 -20.05 -6.65 -1.28
CA LYS A 90 -18.84 -6.32 -0.53
C LYS A 90 -18.17 -5.07 -1.10
N TYR A 91 -17.49 -4.33 -0.23
CA TYR A 91 -16.70 -3.17 -0.57
C TYR A 91 -15.47 -3.11 0.31
N GLY A 92 -14.31 -2.83 -0.27
CA GLY A 92 -13.07 -2.84 0.50
C GLY A 92 -11.83 -2.56 -0.33
N ASP A 93 -10.73 -3.16 0.10
CA ASP A 93 -9.40 -2.91 -0.40
C ASP A 93 -8.78 -4.17 -1.01
N ALA A 94 -7.87 -4.01 -1.98
CA ALA A 94 -7.19 -5.13 -2.61
C ALA A 94 -5.68 -4.89 -2.75
N ILE A 95 -4.91 -5.98 -2.77
CA ILE A 95 -3.52 -5.99 -3.20
C ILE A 95 -3.41 -6.93 -4.41
N LEU A 96 -2.80 -6.42 -5.48
CA LEU A 96 -2.56 -7.17 -6.72
C LEU A 96 -1.06 -7.20 -7.00
N THR A 97 -0.54 -8.36 -7.46
CA THR A 97 0.88 -8.52 -7.79
C THR A 97 1.15 -9.80 -8.58
N ARG A 98 2.24 -9.84 -9.34
CA ARG A 98 2.80 -11.07 -9.94
C ARG A 98 3.73 -11.81 -8.98
N LEU A 99 4.16 -11.16 -7.92
CA LEU A 99 5.10 -11.72 -6.96
C LEU A 99 4.41 -12.71 -6.00
N PRO A 100 5.14 -13.67 -5.42
CA PRO A 100 4.59 -14.52 -4.37
C PRO A 100 4.09 -13.67 -3.20
N LEU A 101 2.83 -13.87 -2.82
CA LEU A 101 2.14 -13.11 -1.77
C LEU A 101 1.52 -14.06 -0.75
N GLU A 102 1.71 -13.75 0.53
CA GLU A 102 1.08 -14.38 1.67
C GLU A 102 0.33 -13.31 2.48
N VAL A 103 -0.97 -13.48 2.68
CA VAL A 103 -1.75 -12.59 3.55
C VAL A 103 -1.47 -12.95 5.00
N LEU A 104 -0.94 -11.99 5.75
CA LEU A 104 -0.66 -12.16 7.18
C LEU A 104 -1.85 -11.76 8.04
N LYS A 105 -2.52 -10.66 7.67
CA LYS A 105 -3.69 -10.17 8.38
C LYS A 105 -4.59 -9.36 7.45
N ALA A 106 -5.88 -9.55 7.60
CA ALA A 106 -6.92 -8.72 7.01
C ALA A 106 -8.02 -8.52 8.05
N GLY A 107 -8.52 -7.32 8.22
CA GLY A 107 -9.51 -7.10 9.26
C GLY A 107 -10.01 -5.66 9.36
N PRO A 108 -11.07 -5.47 10.17
CA PRO A 108 -11.69 -4.18 10.35
C PRO A 108 -10.80 -3.23 11.18
N LEU A 109 -10.98 -1.94 10.93
CA LEU A 109 -10.43 -0.86 11.75
C LEU A 109 -11.54 -0.20 12.58
N PRO A 110 -11.19 0.45 13.72
CA PRO A 110 -12.18 1.20 14.51
C PRO A 110 -12.87 2.26 13.66
N SER A 111 -14.15 2.09 13.34
CA SER A 111 -14.91 2.96 12.44
C SER A 111 -16.16 3.51 13.12
N VAL A 112 -16.49 4.77 12.82
CA VAL A 112 -17.70 5.49 13.33
C VAL A 112 -18.68 5.77 12.19
N GLY A 113 -18.18 5.81 10.96
CA GLY A 113 -18.95 6.00 9.74
C GLY A 113 -19.01 4.72 8.93
N GLU A 114 -18.66 4.82 7.66
CA GLU A 114 -18.50 3.66 6.79
C GLU A 114 -17.38 2.76 7.33
N PRO A 115 -17.62 1.44 7.45
CA PRO A 115 -16.61 0.50 7.90
C PRO A 115 -15.33 0.60 7.08
N ARG A 116 -14.20 0.62 7.76
CA ARG A 116 -12.84 0.63 7.18
C ARG A 116 -12.08 -0.60 7.61
N GLY A 117 -11.16 -1.01 6.77
CA GLY A 117 -10.31 -2.16 7.01
C GLY A 117 -8.89 -1.91 6.60
N ALA A 118 -8.06 -2.92 6.81
CA ALA A 118 -6.71 -2.95 6.30
C ALA A 118 -6.31 -4.37 5.91
N LEU A 119 -5.34 -4.43 5.01
CA LEU A 119 -4.79 -5.65 4.46
C LEU A 119 -3.27 -5.62 4.63
N LEU A 120 -2.72 -6.58 5.36
CA LEU A 120 -1.29 -6.76 5.58
C LEU A 120 -0.85 -8.05 4.90
N ALA A 121 0.03 -7.92 3.94
CA ALA A 121 0.59 -9.05 3.20
C ALA A 121 2.11 -9.05 3.25
N LYS A 122 2.68 -10.23 3.14
CA LYS A 122 4.10 -10.45 2.90
C LYS A 122 4.29 -10.77 1.42
N VAL A 123 5.15 -10.03 0.75
CA VAL A 123 5.49 -10.21 -0.67
C VAL A 123 6.96 -10.54 -0.77
N ARG A 124 7.31 -11.56 -1.57
CA ARG A 124 8.70 -11.96 -1.76
C ARG A 124 9.24 -11.43 -3.08
N MET A 125 10.34 -10.67 -3.00
CA MET A 125 11.03 -10.13 -4.17
C MET A 125 12.56 -10.22 -4.00
N GLY A 126 13.26 -10.77 -4.99
CA GLY A 126 14.72 -10.89 -4.95
C GLY A 126 15.24 -11.70 -3.75
N GLY A 127 14.47 -12.71 -3.28
CA GLY A 127 14.81 -13.51 -2.10
C GLY A 127 14.48 -12.86 -0.77
N LYS A 128 13.99 -11.60 -0.76
CA LYS A 128 13.63 -10.84 0.46
C LYS A 128 12.12 -10.82 0.69
N ASP A 129 11.73 -10.88 1.95
CA ASP A 129 10.35 -10.69 2.38
C ASP A 129 10.09 -9.21 2.67
N LEU A 130 9.06 -8.66 2.05
CA LEU A 130 8.59 -7.29 2.21
C LEU A 130 7.19 -7.30 2.81
N LEU A 131 6.91 -6.39 3.74
CA LEU A 131 5.56 -6.16 4.21
C LEU A 131 4.89 -5.08 3.36
N VAL A 132 3.64 -5.35 2.98
CA VAL A 132 2.76 -4.40 2.28
C VAL A 132 1.49 -4.24 3.11
N ALA A 133 1.25 -3.04 3.61
CA ALA A 133 0.03 -2.70 4.34
C ALA A 133 -0.80 -1.73 3.51
N ASN A 134 -1.99 -2.15 3.06
CA ASN A 134 -2.95 -1.34 2.34
C ASN A 134 -4.11 -0.95 3.25
N THR A 135 -4.53 0.32 3.20
CA THR A 135 -5.66 0.81 3.99
C THR A 135 -6.39 1.97 3.30
N HIS A 136 -7.67 2.11 3.63
CA HIS A 136 -8.47 3.30 3.36
C HIS A 136 -9.05 3.81 4.67
N LEU A 137 -8.58 4.96 5.15
CA LEU A 137 -8.99 5.51 6.45
C LEU A 137 -10.31 6.31 6.36
N GLY A 138 -10.97 6.46 7.49
CA GLY A 138 -12.22 7.19 7.61
C GLY A 138 -12.09 8.71 7.41
N LEU A 139 -13.23 9.39 7.27
CA LEU A 139 -13.26 10.83 6.97
C LEU A 139 -13.07 11.72 8.20
N ARG A 140 -13.33 11.22 9.40
CA ARG A 140 -13.28 12.01 10.63
C ARG A 140 -11.89 11.99 11.26
N ARG A 141 -11.35 13.14 11.65
CA ARG A 141 -9.99 13.27 12.22
C ARG A 141 -9.72 12.34 13.40
N ARG A 142 -10.69 12.23 14.35
CA ARG A 142 -10.54 11.37 15.53
C ARG A 142 -10.57 9.89 15.17
N GLU A 143 -11.42 9.51 14.22
CA GLU A 143 -11.52 8.17 13.69
C GLU A 143 -10.21 7.76 13.02
N ARG A 144 -9.70 8.54 12.06
CA ARG A 144 -8.42 8.30 11.41
C ARG A 144 -7.25 8.14 12.39
N MET A 145 -7.23 8.95 13.45
CA MET A 145 -6.17 8.85 14.45
C MET A 145 -6.25 7.52 15.22
N ARG A 146 -7.44 7.04 15.56
CA ARG A 146 -7.62 5.71 16.19
C ARG A 146 -7.22 4.60 15.23
N GLN A 147 -7.64 4.68 13.97
CA GLN A 147 -7.30 3.71 12.94
C GLN A 147 -5.80 3.61 12.73
N ILE A 148 -5.09 4.74 12.63
CA ILE A 148 -3.64 4.74 12.47
C ILE A 148 -2.91 4.21 13.72
N GLN A 149 -3.39 4.52 14.92
CA GLN A 149 -2.84 3.98 16.16
C GLN A 149 -3.02 2.46 16.24
N THR A 150 -4.16 1.93 15.77
CA THR A 150 -4.38 0.49 15.65
C THR A 150 -3.39 -0.13 14.67
N LEU A 151 -3.23 0.44 13.47
CA LEU A 151 -2.32 -0.07 12.44
C LEU A 151 -0.85 -0.03 12.85
N LEU A 152 -0.44 1.01 13.59
CA LEU A 152 0.92 1.15 14.14
C LEU A 152 1.06 0.44 15.51
N GLY A 153 0.11 -0.39 15.88
CA GLY A 153 0.11 -1.13 17.15
C GLY A 153 0.58 -2.58 17.03
N PRO A 154 0.67 -3.28 18.19
CA PRO A 154 1.22 -4.64 18.28
C PRO A 154 0.39 -5.70 17.56
N GLU A 155 -0.87 -5.43 17.25
CA GLU A 155 -1.72 -6.37 16.51
C GLU A 155 -1.56 -6.29 14.99
N TRP A 156 -0.84 -5.27 14.48
CA TRP A 156 -0.64 -5.03 13.06
C TRP A 156 0.85 -4.90 12.74
N LEU A 157 1.36 -3.69 12.56
CA LEU A 157 2.70 -3.44 12.04
C LEU A 157 3.82 -3.61 13.09
N GLU A 158 3.50 -3.62 14.40
CA GLU A 158 4.47 -3.81 15.49
C GLU A 158 4.47 -5.23 16.06
N GLN A 159 3.92 -6.22 15.35
CA GLN A 159 4.05 -7.63 15.74
C GLN A 159 5.53 -8.04 15.76
N PRO A 160 6.01 -8.71 16.83
CA PRO A 160 7.44 -9.04 17.02
C PRO A 160 8.06 -9.76 15.82
N GLU A 161 7.29 -10.63 15.16
CA GLU A 161 7.73 -11.53 14.08
C GLU A 161 7.99 -10.77 12.77
N ILE A 162 7.36 -9.60 12.59
CA ILE A 162 7.37 -8.89 11.30
C ILE A 162 7.85 -7.45 11.37
N LYS A 163 7.89 -6.82 12.58
CA LYS A 163 8.21 -5.39 12.72
C LYS A 163 9.58 -4.98 12.17
N GLY A 164 10.51 -5.94 12.05
CA GLY A 164 11.84 -5.71 11.48
C GLY A 164 11.92 -5.82 9.96
N LEU A 165 10.89 -6.34 9.31
CA LEU A 165 10.90 -6.50 7.86
C LEU A 165 10.77 -5.15 7.13
N PRO A 166 11.41 -5.00 5.95
CA PRO A 166 11.18 -3.87 5.06
C PRO A 166 9.68 -3.69 4.81
N THR A 167 9.14 -2.51 5.09
CA THR A 167 7.69 -2.30 5.12
C THR A 167 7.28 -1.15 4.20
N ILE A 168 6.28 -1.40 3.37
CA ILE A 168 5.57 -0.45 2.54
C ILE A 168 4.17 -0.27 3.14
N PHE A 169 3.85 0.94 3.56
CA PHE A 169 2.54 1.29 4.10
C PHE A 169 1.91 2.35 3.21
N LEU A 170 0.82 2.00 2.53
CA LEU A 170 0.24 2.83 1.48
C LEU A 170 -1.29 2.78 1.50
N GLY A 171 -1.92 3.71 0.77
CA GLY A 171 -3.36 3.79 0.64
C GLY A 171 -3.90 5.22 0.63
N ASP A 172 -5.22 5.32 0.79
CA ASP A 172 -5.94 6.58 1.01
C ASP A 172 -6.06 6.86 2.51
N PHE A 173 -5.25 7.80 2.99
CA PHE A 173 -5.25 8.19 4.40
C PHE A 173 -6.29 9.26 4.73
N ASN A 174 -6.99 9.80 3.73
CA ASN A 174 -7.92 10.93 3.89
C ASN A 174 -7.32 12.09 4.70
N ALA A 175 -6.01 12.27 4.62
CA ALA A 175 -5.24 13.21 5.44
C ALA A 175 -4.02 13.73 4.71
N GLY A 176 -3.88 15.04 4.59
CA GLY A 176 -2.74 15.65 3.91
C GLY A 176 -1.46 15.73 4.77
N PRO A 177 -0.31 16.13 4.15
CA PRO A 177 1.01 16.16 4.79
C PRO A 177 1.14 17.09 6.00
N ARG A 178 0.22 18.05 6.17
CA ARG A 178 0.19 18.96 7.33
C ARG A 178 -0.65 18.45 8.49
N SER A 179 -1.28 17.28 8.36
CA SER A 179 -2.17 16.72 9.37
C SER A 179 -1.40 16.17 10.58
N ALA A 180 -2.08 16.05 11.73
CA ALA A 180 -1.52 15.39 12.90
C ALA A 180 -1.29 13.90 12.65
N LEU A 181 -2.14 13.27 11.84
CA LEU A 181 -2.00 11.87 11.42
C LEU A 181 -0.69 11.67 10.64
N TYR A 182 -0.45 12.47 9.62
CA TYR A 182 0.76 12.38 8.81
C TYR A 182 2.02 12.51 9.69
N ARG A 183 2.05 13.52 10.58
CA ARG A 183 3.15 13.68 11.55
C ARG A 183 3.29 12.50 12.51
N HIS A 184 2.20 11.79 12.81
CA HIS A 184 2.24 10.59 13.64
C HIS A 184 2.89 9.42 12.90
N VAL A 185 2.50 9.17 11.65
CA VAL A 185 3.10 8.12 10.80
C VAL A 185 4.57 8.39 10.54
N THR A 186 4.94 9.63 10.23
CA THR A 186 6.34 9.99 9.89
C THR A 186 7.30 9.99 11.06
N ARG A 187 6.88 9.61 12.27
CA ARG A 187 7.79 9.31 13.40
C ARG A 187 8.51 7.97 13.24
N SER A 188 7.89 7.02 12.56
CA SER A 188 8.40 5.65 12.39
C SER A 188 8.51 5.21 10.92
N PHE A 189 8.00 6.02 10.00
CA PHE A 189 8.04 5.78 8.57
C PHE A 189 8.60 7.00 7.84
N GLN A 190 9.27 6.78 6.72
CA GLN A 190 9.64 7.81 5.76
C GLN A 190 8.56 7.89 4.67
N ASP A 191 8.16 9.10 4.28
CA ASP A 191 7.34 9.29 3.07
C ASP A 191 8.21 8.98 1.84
N ALA A 192 7.69 8.19 0.90
CA ALA A 192 8.38 7.87 -0.34
C ALA A 192 8.52 9.09 -1.28
N GLU A 193 7.74 10.15 -1.05
CA GLU A 193 7.94 11.43 -1.72
C GLU A 193 9.19 12.11 -1.21
N PRO A 194 10.13 12.52 -2.08
CA PRO A 194 11.35 13.19 -1.66
C PRO A 194 11.10 14.45 -0.83
N ALA A 195 11.88 14.62 0.24
CA ALA A 195 11.87 15.86 1.01
C ALA A 195 12.41 17.02 0.18
N GLY A 196 11.83 18.24 0.33
CA GLY A 196 12.34 19.46 -0.31
C GLY A 196 11.60 19.89 -1.59
N GLN A 197 10.57 19.18 -2.01
CA GLN A 197 9.67 19.72 -3.05
C GLN A 197 8.71 20.74 -2.42
N ASP A 198 8.77 21.98 -2.87
CA ASP A 198 7.90 23.08 -2.38
C ASP A 198 6.42 22.80 -2.63
N ARG A 199 6.09 21.97 -3.60
CA ARG A 199 4.74 21.52 -3.93
C ARG A 199 4.70 20.04 -4.22
N ARG A 200 4.15 19.28 -3.29
CA ARG A 200 3.79 17.88 -3.53
C ARG A 200 2.54 17.81 -4.41
N PRO A 201 2.54 17.04 -5.51
CA PRO A 201 1.35 16.90 -6.35
C PRO A 201 0.16 16.40 -5.54
N GLY A 202 -1.01 16.99 -5.75
CA GLY A 202 -2.26 16.49 -5.19
C GLY A 202 -2.70 15.20 -5.88
N THR A 203 -3.56 14.44 -5.18
CA THR A 203 -4.15 13.20 -5.71
C THR A 203 -5.66 13.31 -5.85
N PHE A 204 -6.29 14.24 -5.13
CA PHE A 204 -7.74 14.43 -5.08
C PHE A 204 -8.15 15.90 -5.16
N PRO A 205 -9.28 16.25 -5.81
CA PRO A 205 -9.99 15.43 -6.78
C PRO A 205 -9.22 15.33 -8.09
N ALA A 206 -9.28 14.20 -8.80
CA ALA A 206 -8.47 13.91 -9.99
C ALA A 206 -8.52 15.00 -11.07
N ARG A 207 -9.70 15.64 -11.26
CA ARG A 207 -9.88 16.72 -12.24
C ARG A 207 -9.04 17.97 -11.88
N TRP A 208 -8.97 18.31 -10.57
CA TRP A 208 -8.23 19.45 -10.03
C TRP A 208 -7.52 19.01 -8.76
N PRO A 209 -6.35 18.39 -8.85
CA PRO A 209 -5.69 17.72 -7.73
C PRO A 209 -5.10 18.74 -6.74
N LEU A 210 -5.93 19.15 -5.78
CA LEU A 210 -5.58 20.14 -4.75
C LEU A 210 -5.07 19.50 -3.46
N PHE A 211 -5.57 18.30 -3.15
CA PHE A 211 -5.27 17.61 -1.89
C PHE A 211 -4.43 16.36 -2.16
N ARG A 212 -3.33 16.21 -1.43
CA ARG A 212 -2.57 14.95 -1.39
C ARG A 212 -3.04 14.19 -0.16
N ILE A 213 -3.92 13.21 -0.33
CA ILE A 213 -4.50 12.40 0.73
C ILE A 213 -4.15 10.93 0.62
N ASP A 214 -3.61 10.53 -0.52
CA ASP A 214 -3.01 9.22 -0.77
C ASP A 214 -1.50 9.31 -0.52
N HIS A 215 -0.92 8.29 0.12
CA HIS A 215 0.49 8.28 0.51
C HIS A 215 1.12 6.90 0.34
N VAL A 216 2.43 6.89 0.16
CA VAL A 216 3.29 5.71 0.26
C VAL A 216 4.36 6.01 1.30
N PHE A 217 4.37 5.25 2.39
CA PHE A 217 5.36 5.33 3.45
C PHE A 217 6.21 4.07 3.48
N VAL A 218 7.47 4.21 3.86
CA VAL A 218 8.43 3.09 3.91
C VAL A 218 9.23 3.11 5.20
N ARG A 219 9.73 1.94 5.62
CA ARG A 219 10.68 1.79 6.74
C ARG A 219 11.56 0.56 6.58
N ASN A 220 12.50 0.40 7.50
CA ASN A 220 13.37 -0.76 7.63
C ASN A 220 14.22 -1.01 6.37
N GLY A 221 15.02 -0.02 5.98
CA GLY A 221 16.01 -0.14 4.91
C GLY A 221 15.47 0.04 3.48
N LEU A 222 14.15 0.19 3.30
CA LEU A 222 13.61 0.61 1.99
C LEU A 222 13.97 2.08 1.72
N VAL A 223 14.62 2.33 0.59
CA VAL A 223 15.05 3.67 0.21
C VAL A 223 14.16 4.22 -0.90
N PRO A 224 13.48 5.37 -0.68
CA PRO A 224 12.73 6.03 -1.74
C PRO A 224 13.60 6.44 -2.92
N GLY A 225 13.22 6.03 -4.13
CA GLY A 225 13.81 6.49 -5.40
C GLY A 225 12.98 7.60 -6.05
N GLY A 226 11.81 7.91 -5.50
CA GLY A 226 10.90 8.96 -5.96
C GLY A 226 9.46 8.48 -6.10
N THR A 227 8.55 9.45 -6.22
CA THR A 227 7.14 9.18 -6.52
C THR A 227 6.67 9.97 -7.74
N GLU A 228 5.68 9.43 -8.43
CA GLU A 228 4.99 10.07 -9.54
C GLU A 228 3.49 9.98 -9.32
N VAL A 229 2.78 11.11 -9.47
CA VAL A 229 1.31 11.12 -9.57
C VAL A 229 0.93 11.06 -11.04
N LEU A 230 0.24 10.01 -11.45
CA LEU A 230 -0.15 9.82 -12.85
C LEU A 230 -1.30 10.77 -13.21
N THR A 231 -0.99 11.80 -14.01
CA THR A 231 -1.91 12.93 -14.27
C THR A 231 -2.47 12.98 -15.69
N GLY A 232 -2.26 11.95 -16.51
CA GLY A 232 -2.76 11.86 -17.88
C GLY A 232 -4.29 11.97 -18.01
N SER A 233 -4.81 12.05 -19.21
CA SER A 233 -6.25 12.11 -19.48
C SER A 233 -6.98 10.86 -18.97
N LEU A 234 -6.38 9.69 -19.14
CA LEU A 234 -6.95 8.40 -18.72
C LEU A 234 -7.09 8.30 -17.18
N PRO A 235 -6.06 8.54 -16.34
CA PRO A 235 -6.22 8.57 -14.89
C PRO A 235 -7.28 9.57 -14.41
N ARG A 236 -7.31 10.78 -14.98
CA ARG A 236 -8.32 11.81 -14.65
C ARG A 236 -9.76 11.42 -14.99
N MET A 237 -9.92 10.55 -15.97
CA MET A 237 -11.23 10.03 -16.37
C MET A 237 -11.63 8.82 -15.54
N ALA A 238 -10.67 8.00 -15.10
CA ALA A 238 -10.90 6.66 -14.56
C ALA A 238 -11.42 6.64 -13.12
N SER A 239 -11.00 7.59 -12.28
CA SER A 239 -11.40 7.73 -10.87
C SER A 239 -11.47 9.21 -10.47
N ASP A 240 -11.99 9.50 -9.29
CA ASP A 240 -11.90 10.82 -8.65
C ASP A 240 -10.59 11.03 -7.87
N HIS A 241 -9.77 9.99 -7.72
CA HIS A 241 -8.38 10.06 -7.28
C HIS A 241 -7.40 9.85 -8.43
N LEU A 242 -6.16 10.33 -8.26
CA LEU A 242 -5.02 10.03 -9.14
C LEU A 242 -4.11 9.03 -8.44
N PRO A 243 -3.60 8.00 -9.16
CA PRO A 243 -2.69 7.02 -8.57
C PRO A 243 -1.33 7.62 -8.27
N ILE A 244 -0.70 7.12 -7.22
CA ILE A 244 0.72 7.37 -6.90
C ILE A 244 1.52 6.12 -7.23
N LEU A 245 2.52 6.29 -8.07
CA LEU A 245 3.55 5.30 -8.33
C LEU A 245 4.81 5.69 -7.56
N ALA A 246 5.33 4.80 -6.73
CA ALA A 246 6.59 4.98 -6.02
C ALA A 246 7.62 3.97 -6.51
N THR A 247 8.85 4.42 -6.73
CA THR A 247 10.00 3.56 -6.99
C THR A 247 10.82 3.47 -5.70
N LEU A 248 11.09 2.25 -5.24
CA LEU A 248 11.79 1.98 -3.99
C LEU A 248 12.99 1.09 -4.28
N LYS A 249 14.09 1.29 -3.57
CA LYS A 249 15.23 0.38 -3.59
C LYS A 249 15.17 -0.55 -2.39
N LEU A 250 15.41 -1.84 -2.62
CA LEU A 250 15.49 -2.82 -1.55
C LEU A 250 16.79 -2.63 -0.74
N PRO A 251 16.77 -2.93 0.58
CA PRO A 251 17.99 -2.88 1.38
C PRO A 251 19.04 -3.87 0.85
N ASP A 252 20.30 -3.48 0.88
CA ASP A 252 21.42 -4.38 0.55
C ASP A 252 21.58 -5.47 1.62
N ASP A 253 22.03 -6.67 1.21
CA ASP A 253 22.24 -7.80 2.13
C ASP A 253 23.28 -7.49 3.22
N ARG A 254 24.20 -6.56 2.95
CA ARG A 254 25.25 -6.14 3.92
C ARG A 254 24.73 -5.29 5.08
N GLU A 255 23.60 -4.60 4.91
CA GLU A 255 23.01 -3.76 5.98
C GLU A 255 22.15 -4.59 6.96
N THR A 256 21.61 -5.73 6.51
CA THR A 256 20.80 -6.61 7.35
C THR A 256 21.64 -7.47 8.30
N GLU A 257 22.86 -7.84 7.95
CA GLU A 257 23.78 -8.60 8.83
C GLU A 257 24.28 -7.77 10.02
N GLY A 258 24.49 -6.45 9.84
CA GLY A 258 24.91 -5.56 10.92
C GLY A 258 23.85 -5.34 12.01
N ALA A 259 22.56 -5.34 11.63
CA ALA A 259 21.45 -5.20 12.59
C ALA A 259 21.20 -6.49 13.41
N GLY A 260 21.43 -7.66 12.80
CA GLY A 260 21.32 -8.96 13.48
C GLY A 260 22.43 -9.19 14.50
N ALA A 261 23.67 -8.83 14.16
CA ALA A 261 24.83 -8.98 15.03
C ALA A 261 24.79 -8.08 16.28
N ALA A 262 24.19 -6.88 16.16
CA ALA A 262 24.02 -5.97 17.31
C ALA A 262 22.97 -6.48 18.33
N LEU A 263 21.98 -7.27 17.91
CA LEU A 263 20.99 -7.87 18.81
C LEU A 263 21.54 -9.12 19.55
N GLU A 264 22.48 -9.84 18.96
CA GLU A 264 23.10 -11.01 19.58
C GLU A 264 24.16 -10.63 20.65
N ALA A 265 24.80 -9.46 20.50
CA ALA A 265 25.79 -8.96 21.44
C ALA A 265 25.24 -8.49 22.81
N VAL A 266 23.92 -8.43 23.00
CA VAL A 266 23.23 -7.98 24.23
C VAL A 266 22.66 -9.16 25.05
N ARG A 267 23.12 -10.39 24.87
CA ARG A 267 22.75 -11.48 25.78
C ARG A 267 23.57 -11.35 27.07
N PRO A 268 22.92 -11.21 28.24
CA PRO A 268 23.65 -11.21 29.50
C PRO A 268 24.28 -12.59 29.71
N SER A 269 25.55 -12.60 30.14
CA SER A 269 26.26 -13.81 30.49
C SER A 269 25.53 -14.59 31.59
N PRO A 270 25.52 -15.94 31.56
CA PRO A 270 24.87 -16.72 32.59
C PRO A 270 25.58 -16.50 33.95
N VAL A 271 24.80 -16.17 34.96
CA VAL A 271 25.26 -16.07 36.36
C VAL A 271 25.74 -17.44 36.75
N ARG A 272 27.03 -17.54 37.11
CA ARG A 272 27.57 -18.74 37.76
C ARG A 272 26.97 -18.83 39.18
N GLU A 273 26.17 -19.84 39.43
CA GLU A 273 25.87 -20.29 40.79
C GLU A 273 27.18 -20.73 41.43
N GLN A 274 27.56 -20.05 42.50
CA GLN A 274 28.61 -20.52 43.41
C GLN A 274 27.94 -21.39 44.47
N ASP A 275 28.27 -22.67 44.43
CA ASP A 275 28.00 -23.62 45.53
C ASP A 275 28.68 -23.14 46.80
N THR A 276 27.91 -23.04 47.88
CA THR A 276 28.31 -23.25 49.27
C THR A 276 27.16 -23.81 50.06
#